data_129fc56aaccb0ab08924c3d7793063cc
#
_entry.id   129fc56aaccb0ab08924c3d7793063cc
#
_cell.length_a   1.000
_cell.length_b   1.000
_cell.length_c   1.000
_cell.angle_alpha   90.00
_cell.angle_beta   90.00
_cell.angle_gamma   90.00
#
_symmetry.space_group_name_H-M   'P 1'
#
loop_
_entity.id
_entity.type
_entity.pdbx_description
1 polymer ?
#
loop_
_entity_poly.entity_id
_entity_poly.type
_entity_poly.pdbx_seq_one_letter_code
_entity_poly.pdbx_strand_id
1 'polypeptide(L)'
;MLRLVLALALTLLATAAPAMPPQVARALERAGIAPDAVALYVQPIDAAEPVLSVNAGRPMNPASVMKLVTAFAVLERLGPGHTWTTRIALDGPLREGRLDGSLYLVGSGDPLLDVGRLWRVLARVRAAGIRHIAGDVVLDASALRLPPHDPAAFDSRPLRPYNSGPSGLLLNFNTVHLLLTPGRTGETLTVAPVPALDGLQIDNRITTTGGRCQTWFRDLDAALDWTPDGPRLTLTGSMPADCGVREWAVSPFTSDDFAAALVAWLWRESGGSLGGRVRHGTTPDTAATLFEHVSPSSAEAVREMNKWSSNVIAQQLLATLGADQPDASDMLAAGARVAAETLAAAGIPTQGLILDNGSGLSRIASVRADTLGALLLTAWQRPWMPEFVSALSLAGIDGTARKRLNGSPAHGRAHIKTGTLNGVRAMAGYVLDRNG
;
A
#
# COMPACT_ATOMS: atom_id res chain seq x y z
N MET A 1 -28.09 -36.68 -66.43
CA MET A 1 -27.89 -35.46 -65.62
C MET A 1 -27.65 -35.90 -64.22
N LEU A 2 -26.36 -35.97 -63.84
CA LEU A 2 -25.90 -36.47 -62.54
C LEU A 2 -25.49 -35.22 -61.68
N ARG A 3 -26.26 -34.93 -60.66
CA ARG A 3 -25.95 -33.84 -59.71
C ARG A 3 -24.99 -34.36 -58.61
N LEU A 4 -23.76 -33.99 -58.75
CA LEU A 4 -22.76 -34.20 -57.68
C LEU A 4 -23.04 -33.22 -56.54
N VAL A 5 -23.43 -33.71 -55.38
CA VAL A 5 -23.50 -32.92 -54.11
C VAL A 5 -22.16 -33.06 -53.41
N LEU A 6 -21.36 -32.02 -53.48
CA LEU A 6 -20.11 -31.90 -52.73
C LEU A 6 -20.44 -31.45 -51.30
N ALA A 7 -20.44 -32.37 -50.33
CA ALA A 7 -20.54 -32.04 -48.90
C ALA A 7 -19.19 -31.56 -48.39
N LEU A 8 -19.07 -30.25 -48.20
CA LEU A 8 -17.91 -29.63 -47.55
C LEU A 8 -17.99 -29.87 -46.03
N ALA A 9 -17.31 -30.91 -45.54
CA ALA A 9 -17.15 -31.14 -44.13
C ALA A 9 -16.18 -30.09 -43.55
N LEU A 10 -16.68 -29.00 -42.97
CA LEU A 10 -15.92 -28.12 -42.10
C LEU A 10 -15.58 -28.89 -40.84
N THR A 11 -14.38 -29.49 -40.77
CA THR A 11 -13.79 -29.93 -39.54
C THR A 11 -13.42 -28.72 -38.72
N LEU A 12 -14.25 -28.33 -37.75
CA LEU A 12 -13.85 -27.47 -36.65
C LEU A 12 -12.73 -28.19 -35.88
N LEU A 13 -11.50 -27.84 -36.16
CA LEU A 13 -10.38 -28.13 -35.26
C LEU A 13 -10.64 -27.34 -33.96
N ALA A 14 -11.35 -27.97 -33.03
CA ALA A 14 -11.36 -27.51 -31.64
C ALA A 14 -9.92 -27.60 -31.16
N THR A 15 -9.20 -26.48 -31.14
CA THR A 15 -7.92 -26.40 -30.46
C THR A 15 -8.18 -26.71 -29.00
N ALA A 16 -7.76 -27.89 -28.55
CA ALA A 16 -7.86 -28.29 -27.16
C ALA A 16 -7.14 -27.18 -26.34
N ALA A 17 -7.85 -26.60 -25.39
CA ALA A 17 -7.22 -25.65 -24.45
C ALA A 17 -5.98 -26.31 -23.88
N PRO A 18 -4.82 -25.63 -23.85
CA PRO A 18 -3.57 -26.22 -23.40
C PRO A 18 -3.74 -26.76 -21.99
N ALA A 19 -3.56 -28.08 -21.83
CA ALA A 19 -3.68 -28.74 -20.54
C ALA A 19 -2.63 -28.23 -19.55
N MET A 20 -2.98 -28.25 -18.26
CA MET A 20 -2.04 -27.87 -17.20
C MET A 20 -0.72 -28.65 -17.35
N PRO A 21 0.44 -27.98 -17.30
CA PRO A 21 1.71 -28.68 -17.40
C PRO A 21 1.84 -29.81 -16.35
N PRO A 22 2.30 -31.02 -16.72
CA PRO A 22 2.31 -32.17 -15.80
C PRO A 22 3.09 -31.95 -14.51
N GLN A 23 4.13 -31.10 -14.56
CA GLN A 23 4.91 -30.72 -13.37
C GLN A 23 4.10 -29.87 -12.40
N VAL A 24 3.28 -28.94 -12.92
CA VAL A 24 2.40 -28.10 -12.11
C VAL A 24 1.28 -28.95 -11.51
N ALA A 25 0.65 -29.82 -12.32
CA ALA A 25 -0.39 -30.73 -11.84
C ALA A 25 0.11 -31.61 -10.68
N ARG A 26 1.28 -32.24 -10.82
CA ARG A 26 1.90 -33.04 -9.74
C ARG A 26 2.28 -32.21 -8.50
N ALA A 27 2.65 -30.94 -8.68
CA ALA A 27 2.95 -30.05 -7.54
C ALA A 27 1.68 -29.69 -6.76
N LEU A 28 0.59 -29.43 -7.44
CA LEU A 28 -0.72 -29.15 -6.83
C LEU A 28 -1.27 -30.39 -6.09
N GLU A 29 -1.19 -31.56 -6.71
CA GLU A 29 -1.59 -32.83 -6.10
C GLU A 29 -0.82 -33.09 -4.79
N ARG A 30 0.51 -32.94 -4.81
CA ARG A 30 1.35 -33.08 -3.59
C ARG A 30 1.00 -32.04 -2.52
N ALA A 31 0.55 -30.87 -2.92
CA ALA A 31 0.14 -29.82 -2.00
C ALA A 31 -1.31 -29.95 -1.53
N GLY A 32 -2.05 -30.94 -2.01
CA GLY A 32 -3.48 -31.13 -1.71
C GLY A 32 -4.37 -30.00 -2.25
N ILE A 33 -3.96 -29.35 -3.35
CA ILE A 33 -4.70 -28.25 -3.97
C ILE A 33 -5.54 -28.80 -5.10
N ALA A 34 -6.87 -28.63 -4.99
CA ALA A 34 -7.82 -29.06 -6.02
C ALA A 34 -7.62 -28.28 -7.33
N PRO A 35 -7.73 -28.94 -8.50
CA PRO A 35 -7.52 -28.27 -9.81
C PRO A 35 -8.44 -27.07 -10.05
N ASP A 36 -9.65 -27.08 -9.51
CA ASP A 36 -10.60 -25.99 -9.61
C ASP A 36 -10.30 -24.81 -8.67
N ALA A 37 -9.40 -24.99 -7.70
CA ALA A 37 -8.89 -23.93 -6.82
C ALA A 37 -7.75 -23.13 -7.45
N VAL A 38 -7.38 -23.40 -8.71
CA VAL A 38 -6.24 -22.77 -9.40
C VAL A 38 -6.70 -22.17 -10.72
N ALA A 39 -6.27 -20.93 -10.99
CA ALA A 39 -6.35 -20.29 -12.30
C ALA A 39 -4.94 -19.94 -12.79
N LEU A 40 -4.65 -20.25 -14.06
CA LEU A 40 -3.38 -19.95 -14.70
C LEU A 40 -3.64 -19.28 -16.05
N TYR A 41 -2.85 -18.27 -16.35
CA TYR A 41 -2.84 -17.60 -17.65
C TYR A 41 -1.42 -17.19 -18.00
N VAL A 42 -0.94 -17.61 -19.16
CA VAL A 42 0.39 -17.23 -19.68
C VAL A 42 0.26 -16.92 -21.16
N GLN A 43 0.69 -15.74 -21.54
CA GLN A 43 0.66 -15.28 -22.94
C GLN A 43 1.96 -14.51 -23.24
N PRO A 44 2.66 -14.83 -24.35
CA PRO A 44 3.73 -13.98 -24.87
C PRO A 44 3.18 -12.59 -25.22
N ILE A 45 3.99 -11.57 -25.02
CA ILE A 45 3.57 -10.17 -25.26
C ILE A 45 3.30 -9.87 -26.74
N ASP A 46 3.87 -10.64 -27.64
CA ASP A 46 3.75 -10.54 -29.10
C ASP A 46 2.78 -11.57 -29.72
N ALA A 47 2.15 -12.42 -28.91
CA ALA A 47 1.20 -13.43 -29.39
C ALA A 47 -0.25 -12.97 -29.19
N ALA A 48 -1.12 -13.36 -30.13
CA ALA A 48 -2.55 -13.10 -30.03
C ALA A 48 -3.26 -14.04 -29.02
N GLU A 49 -2.71 -15.24 -28.79
CA GLU A 49 -3.33 -16.29 -27.99
C GLU A 49 -2.44 -16.72 -26.82
N PRO A 50 -3.04 -17.11 -25.68
CA PRO A 50 -2.27 -17.62 -24.55
C PRO A 50 -1.67 -19.00 -24.86
N VAL A 51 -0.45 -19.23 -24.38
CA VAL A 51 0.19 -20.57 -24.41
C VAL A 51 -0.30 -21.44 -23.24
N LEU A 52 -0.94 -20.86 -22.24
CA LEU A 52 -1.55 -21.59 -21.11
C LEU A 52 -2.77 -20.81 -20.61
N SER A 53 -3.89 -21.49 -20.52
CA SER A 53 -5.13 -20.95 -19.97
C SER A 53 -5.89 -22.05 -19.23
N VAL A 54 -5.88 -22.01 -17.89
CA VAL A 54 -6.56 -22.98 -17.03
C VAL A 54 -7.45 -22.19 -16.07
N ASN A 55 -8.76 -22.44 -16.10
CA ASN A 55 -9.75 -21.72 -15.27
C ASN A 55 -9.62 -20.18 -15.34
N ALA A 56 -8.98 -19.64 -16.38
CA ALA A 56 -8.59 -18.23 -16.45
C ALA A 56 -9.78 -17.27 -16.41
N GLY A 57 -10.96 -17.69 -16.89
CA GLY A 57 -12.21 -16.94 -16.84
C GLY A 57 -12.94 -17.01 -15.49
N ARG A 58 -12.44 -17.77 -14.51
CA ARG A 58 -13.07 -17.88 -13.19
C ARG A 58 -12.60 -16.75 -12.28
N PRO A 59 -13.51 -15.93 -11.72
CA PRO A 59 -13.15 -14.92 -10.72
C PRO A 59 -12.61 -15.58 -9.46
N MET A 60 -11.44 -15.15 -9.00
CA MET A 60 -10.79 -15.61 -7.75
C MET A 60 -10.26 -14.44 -6.96
N ASN A 61 -10.12 -14.61 -5.65
CA ASN A 61 -9.50 -13.58 -4.82
C ASN A 61 -7.99 -13.49 -5.14
N PRO A 62 -7.52 -12.33 -5.62
CA PRO A 62 -6.12 -12.16 -6.02
C PRO A 62 -5.21 -11.76 -4.86
N ALA A 63 -5.75 -11.55 -3.67
CA ALA A 63 -5.04 -10.90 -2.59
C ALA A 63 -4.36 -9.60 -3.11
N SER A 64 -3.15 -9.28 -2.68
CA SER A 64 -2.44 -8.05 -3.08
C SER A 64 -2.05 -7.96 -4.57
N VAL A 65 -2.33 -8.98 -5.40
CA VAL A 65 -2.22 -8.81 -6.86
C VAL A 65 -3.28 -7.83 -7.39
N MET A 66 -4.37 -7.59 -6.65
CA MET A 66 -5.34 -6.52 -6.94
C MET A 66 -4.68 -5.15 -7.15
N LYS A 67 -3.56 -4.89 -6.50
CA LYS A 67 -2.79 -3.64 -6.65
C LYS A 67 -2.31 -3.37 -8.09
N LEU A 68 -2.25 -4.38 -8.96
CA LEU A 68 -2.00 -4.18 -10.39
C LEU A 68 -3.14 -3.41 -11.05
N VAL A 69 -4.38 -3.70 -10.66
CA VAL A 69 -5.56 -2.97 -11.13
C VAL A 69 -5.52 -1.52 -10.68
N THR A 70 -5.22 -1.29 -9.40
CA THR A 70 -5.06 0.07 -8.85
C THR A 70 -3.92 0.81 -9.54
N ALA A 71 -2.75 0.16 -9.73
CA ALA A 71 -1.60 0.76 -10.41
C ALA A 71 -1.90 1.15 -11.86
N PHE A 72 -2.56 0.26 -12.61
CA PHE A 72 -2.97 0.53 -13.98
C PHE A 72 -3.92 1.73 -14.04
N ALA A 73 -4.97 1.73 -13.23
CA ALA A 73 -5.96 2.80 -13.23
C ALA A 73 -5.35 4.17 -12.87
N VAL A 74 -4.43 4.20 -11.90
CA VAL A 74 -3.71 5.43 -11.50
C VAL A 74 -2.82 5.95 -12.62
N LEU A 75 -1.99 5.10 -13.22
CA LEU A 75 -1.09 5.52 -14.29
C LEU A 75 -1.85 5.91 -15.58
N GLU A 76 -2.96 5.23 -15.89
CA GLU A 76 -3.77 5.55 -17.07
C GLU A 76 -4.58 6.83 -16.87
N ARG A 77 -5.16 7.04 -15.67
CA ARG A 77 -6.10 8.16 -15.43
C ARG A 77 -5.39 9.44 -15.01
N LEU A 78 -4.42 9.35 -14.10
CA LEU A 78 -3.71 10.51 -13.56
C LEU A 78 -2.40 10.77 -14.30
N GLY A 79 -1.84 9.76 -14.95
CA GLY A 79 -0.51 9.80 -15.57
C GLY A 79 0.61 9.59 -14.54
N PRO A 80 1.84 9.23 -15.00
CA PRO A 80 2.98 8.93 -14.12
C PRO A 80 3.55 10.16 -13.40
N GLY A 81 3.29 11.35 -13.90
CA GLY A 81 3.79 12.63 -13.34
C GLY A 81 2.84 13.32 -12.37
N HIS A 82 1.67 12.76 -12.07
CA HIS A 82 0.74 13.36 -11.11
C HIS A 82 1.38 13.50 -9.74
N THR A 83 1.12 14.62 -9.05
CA THR A 83 1.62 14.92 -7.70
C THR A 83 0.50 15.42 -6.80
N TRP A 84 0.69 15.30 -5.51
CA TRP A 84 -0.19 15.84 -4.48
C TRP A 84 0.46 17.06 -3.83
N THR A 85 -0.35 17.90 -3.23
CA THR A 85 0.13 19.12 -2.58
C THR A 85 -0.27 19.14 -1.11
N THR A 86 0.69 19.34 -0.21
CA THR A 86 0.41 19.70 1.18
C THR A 86 0.60 21.21 1.32
N ARG A 87 -0.49 21.94 1.53
CA ARG A 87 -0.48 23.39 1.70
C ARG A 87 -0.28 23.76 3.16
N ILE A 88 0.66 24.66 3.43
CA ILE A 88 0.89 25.24 4.74
C ILE A 88 0.33 26.63 4.75
N ALA A 89 -0.59 26.90 5.69
CA ALA A 89 -1.27 28.19 5.81
C ALA A 89 -1.26 28.69 7.27
N LEU A 90 -1.56 29.94 7.46
CA LEU A 90 -1.62 30.60 8.78
C LEU A 90 -2.73 31.65 8.80
N ASP A 91 -3.29 31.96 9.98
CA ASP A 91 -4.39 32.90 10.16
C ASP A 91 -4.06 34.08 11.10
N GLY A 92 -2.80 34.34 11.37
CA GLY A 92 -2.40 35.43 12.23
C GLY A 92 -1.10 36.11 11.80
N PRO A 93 -0.77 37.27 12.39
CA PRO A 93 0.46 37.97 12.08
C PRO A 93 1.68 37.27 12.69
N LEU A 94 2.77 37.26 11.92
CA LEU A 94 4.08 36.79 12.38
C LEU A 94 4.91 38.01 12.85
N ARG A 95 5.31 38.01 14.12
CA ARG A 95 6.13 39.07 14.74
C ARG A 95 7.21 38.44 15.60
N GLU A 96 8.46 38.81 15.38
CA GLU A 96 9.64 38.40 16.19
C GLU A 96 9.72 36.86 16.43
N GLY A 97 9.29 36.07 15.44
CA GLY A 97 9.29 34.61 15.53
C GLY A 97 8.06 34.00 16.18
N ARG A 98 7.08 34.81 16.56
CA ARG A 98 5.80 34.39 17.12
C ARG A 98 4.68 34.56 16.09
N LEU A 99 4.00 33.51 15.79
CA LEU A 99 2.73 33.50 15.05
C LEU A 99 1.60 33.71 16.05
N ASP A 100 0.96 34.91 16.01
CA ASP A 100 -0.22 35.22 16.84
C ASP A 100 -1.50 34.68 16.18
N GLY A 101 -1.56 33.39 15.96
CA GLY A 101 -2.61 32.65 15.29
C GLY A 101 -2.29 31.17 15.24
N SER A 102 -2.94 30.45 14.35
CA SER A 102 -2.80 29.02 14.14
C SER A 102 -2.04 28.73 12.84
N LEU A 103 -1.38 27.58 12.81
CA LEU A 103 -0.74 27.01 11.63
C LEU A 103 -1.62 25.86 11.09
N TYR A 104 -1.82 25.81 9.79
CA TYR A 104 -2.64 24.81 9.12
C TYR A 104 -1.78 23.94 8.21
N LEU A 105 -1.89 22.61 8.33
CA LEU A 105 -1.36 21.61 7.40
C LEU A 105 -2.55 21.04 6.64
N VAL A 106 -2.68 21.40 5.36
CA VAL A 106 -3.82 21.03 4.51
C VAL A 106 -3.35 19.96 3.53
N GLY A 107 -3.78 18.72 3.76
CA GLY A 107 -3.43 17.60 2.90
C GLY A 107 -4.34 17.51 1.68
N SER A 108 -3.84 16.96 0.59
CA SER A 108 -4.61 16.57 -0.60
C SER A 108 -4.62 15.07 -0.86
N GLY A 109 -4.23 14.27 0.14
CA GLY A 109 -4.15 12.82 0.00
C GLY A 109 -2.78 12.31 -0.46
N ASP A 110 -1.68 13.02 -0.21
CA ASP A 110 -0.31 12.56 -0.51
C ASP A 110 -0.04 11.17 0.11
N PRO A 111 0.19 10.13 -0.70
CA PRO A 111 0.47 8.78 -0.20
C PRO A 111 1.88 8.60 0.36
N LEU A 112 2.77 9.60 0.18
CA LEU A 112 4.20 9.47 0.43
C LEU A 112 4.77 10.50 1.41
N LEU A 113 3.94 11.24 2.15
CA LEU A 113 4.40 12.21 3.14
C LEU A 113 4.95 11.50 4.39
N ASP A 114 6.17 10.97 4.25
CA ASP A 114 6.90 10.31 5.33
C ASP A 114 7.47 11.31 6.36
N VAL A 115 8.02 10.79 7.46
CA VAL A 115 8.61 11.61 8.53
C VAL A 115 9.73 12.51 8.02
N GLY A 116 10.52 12.07 7.04
CA GLY A 116 11.62 12.87 6.48
C GLY A 116 11.11 14.05 5.64
N ARG A 117 10.04 13.84 4.88
CA ARG A 117 9.37 14.91 4.12
C ARG A 117 8.65 15.88 5.05
N LEU A 118 7.95 15.36 6.06
CA LEU A 118 7.29 16.19 7.07
C LEU A 118 8.31 17.02 7.84
N TRP A 119 9.46 16.45 8.19
CA TRP A 119 10.56 17.21 8.79
C TRP A 119 10.99 18.39 7.91
N ARG A 120 11.16 18.18 6.60
CA ARG A 120 11.49 19.27 5.66
C ARG A 120 10.40 20.33 5.59
N VAL A 121 9.12 19.94 5.65
CA VAL A 121 7.98 20.88 5.71
C VAL A 121 8.10 21.74 6.96
N LEU A 122 8.26 21.15 8.14
CA LEU A 122 8.37 21.89 9.40
C LEU A 122 9.66 22.73 9.48
N ALA A 123 10.77 22.25 8.90
CA ALA A 123 12.00 23.04 8.77
C ALA A 123 11.78 24.30 7.91
N ARG A 124 10.98 24.22 6.83
CA ARG A 124 10.60 25.40 6.04
C ARG A 124 9.70 26.36 6.83
N VAL A 125 8.79 25.87 7.67
CA VAL A 125 8.01 26.68 8.61
C VAL A 125 8.96 27.46 9.56
N ARG A 126 9.96 26.75 10.11
CA ARG A 126 11.01 27.37 10.94
C ARG A 126 11.83 28.41 10.17
N ALA A 127 12.23 28.10 8.94
CA ALA A 127 12.99 29.01 8.07
C ALA A 127 12.19 30.27 7.67
N ALA A 128 10.86 30.17 7.59
CA ALA A 128 9.97 31.33 7.42
C ALA A 128 9.90 32.23 8.66
N GLY A 129 10.63 31.89 9.72
CA GLY A 129 10.74 32.69 10.94
C GLY A 129 9.82 32.27 12.07
N ILE A 130 8.96 31.27 11.90
CA ILE A 130 8.02 30.82 12.95
C ILE A 130 8.77 29.95 13.97
N ARG A 131 8.81 30.41 15.21
CA ARG A 131 9.46 29.71 16.34
C ARG A 131 8.47 29.31 17.41
N HIS A 132 7.44 30.13 17.60
CA HIS A 132 6.35 29.90 18.54
C HIS A 132 5.01 30.10 17.80
N ILE A 133 4.09 29.15 17.95
CA ILE A 133 2.70 29.23 17.46
C ILE A 133 1.84 29.48 18.70
N ALA A 134 1.13 30.63 18.76
CA ALA A 134 0.33 31.00 19.91
C ALA A 134 -1.00 30.23 19.96
N GLY A 135 -1.59 29.97 18.79
CA GLY A 135 -2.79 29.14 18.61
C GLY A 135 -2.49 27.67 18.44
N ASP A 136 -3.26 27.01 17.63
CA ASP A 136 -3.18 25.58 17.35
C ASP A 136 -2.32 25.27 16.10
N VAL A 137 -1.89 24.03 15.99
CA VAL A 137 -1.56 23.42 14.70
C VAL A 137 -2.76 22.59 14.26
N VAL A 138 -3.41 23.00 13.18
CA VAL A 138 -4.63 22.39 12.66
C VAL A 138 -4.28 21.48 11.48
N LEU A 139 -4.68 20.21 11.57
CA LEU A 139 -4.49 19.20 10.55
C LEU A 139 -5.78 19.06 9.74
N ASP A 140 -5.73 19.47 8.49
CA ASP A 140 -6.88 19.46 7.60
C ASP A 140 -6.77 18.30 6.61
N ALA A 141 -7.56 17.26 6.84
CA ALA A 141 -7.66 16.07 6.03
C ALA A 141 -8.92 16.04 5.14
N SER A 142 -9.64 17.17 5.03
CA SER A 142 -10.97 17.26 4.41
C SER A 142 -10.99 17.01 2.89
N ALA A 143 -9.83 17.00 2.24
CA ALA A 143 -9.71 16.72 0.81
C ALA A 143 -10.22 15.34 0.40
N LEU A 144 -10.18 14.34 1.29
CA LEU A 144 -10.72 13.01 1.04
C LEU A 144 -11.92 12.73 1.96
N ARG A 145 -13.07 12.50 1.36
CA ARG A 145 -14.27 12.01 2.06
C ARG A 145 -14.23 10.48 2.10
N LEU A 146 -13.92 9.94 3.27
CA LEU A 146 -13.68 8.52 3.49
C LEU A 146 -14.70 7.96 4.49
N PRO A 147 -15.12 6.70 4.32
CA PRO A 147 -15.94 6.03 5.32
C PRO A 147 -15.15 5.83 6.63
N PRO A 148 -15.81 5.64 7.77
CA PRO A 148 -15.14 5.23 9.00
C PRO A 148 -14.29 3.97 8.76
N HIS A 149 -13.07 3.99 9.27
CA HIS A 149 -12.12 2.89 9.12
C HIS A 149 -11.93 2.17 10.46
N ASP A 150 -12.19 0.84 10.48
CA ASP A 150 -11.88 -0.02 11.61
C ASP A 150 -10.67 -0.91 11.27
N PRO A 151 -9.50 -0.67 11.88
CA PRO A 151 -8.31 -1.48 11.64
C PRO A 151 -8.42 -2.92 12.15
N ALA A 152 -9.41 -3.24 13.00
CA ALA A 152 -9.65 -4.59 13.47
C ALA A 152 -10.54 -5.43 12.53
N ALA A 153 -11.28 -4.80 11.62
CA ALA A 153 -12.34 -5.42 10.83
C ALA A 153 -11.88 -6.63 9.99
N PHE A 154 -10.65 -6.63 9.47
CA PHE A 154 -10.18 -7.68 8.58
C PHE A 154 -9.76 -8.97 9.31
N ASP A 155 -8.99 -8.86 10.39
CA ASP A 155 -8.35 -10.01 11.07
C ASP A 155 -8.18 -9.83 12.59
N SER A 156 -8.84 -8.85 13.18
CA SER A 156 -8.79 -8.53 14.62
C SER A 156 -7.37 -8.14 15.10
N ARG A 157 -6.54 -7.56 14.23
CA ARG A 157 -5.17 -7.13 14.53
C ARG A 157 -4.97 -5.64 14.25
N PRO A 158 -5.59 -4.73 15.02
CA PRO A 158 -5.63 -3.30 14.72
C PRO A 158 -4.25 -2.64 14.65
N LEU A 159 -3.26 -3.16 15.39
CA LEU A 159 -1.92 -2.57 15.45
C LEU A 159 -1.01 -2.98 14.28
N ARG A 160 -1.51 -3.75 13.33
CA ARG A 160 -0.72 -4.13 12.15
C ARG A 160 -0.78 -3.04 11.07
N PRO A 161 0.37 -2.53 10.57
CA PRO A 161 0.40 -1.46 9.57
C PRO A 161 -0.39 -1.76 8.29
N TYR A 162 -0.54 -3.05 7.92
CA TYR A 162 -1.33 -3.42 6.75
C TYR A 162 -2.85 -3.21 6.93
N ASN A 163 -3.30 -2.95 8.17
CA ASN A 163 -4.69 -2.61 8.49
C ASN A 163 -4.92 -1.10 8.61
N SER A 164 -3.91 -0.27 8.39
CA SER A 164 -4.08 1.19 8.38
C SER A 164 -4.98 1.64 7.23
N GLY A 165 -5.80 2.66 7.50
CA GLY A 165 -6.68 3.29 6.52
C GLY A 165 -6.07 4.52 5.85
N PRO A 166 -6.66 4.98 4.73
CA PRO A 166 -6.26 6.21 4.06
C PRO A 166 -6.70 7.45 4.86
N SER A 167 -6.12 8.63 4.52
CA SER A 167 -6.47 9.92 5.09
C SER A 167 -6.17 11.05 4.12
N GLY A 168 -6.92 12.14 4.15
CA GLY A 168 -6.59 13.36 3.39
C GLY A 168 -5.23 13.95 3.75
N LEU A 169 -4.74 13.66 4.97
CA LEU A 169 -3.40 13.99 5.44
C LEU A 169 -2.73 12.75 6.06
N LEU A 170 -2.37 11.80 5.22
CA LEU A 170 -1.68 10.58 5.65
C LEU A 170 -0.22 10.89 5.97
N LEU A 171 0.21 10.66 7.21
CA LEU A 171 1.59 10.87 7.64
C LEU A 171 2.27 9.54 7.94
N ASN A 172 3.47 9.37 7.41
CA ASN A 172 4.38 8.24 7.66
C ASN A 172 3.69 6.87 7.57
N PHE A 173 2.74 6.71 6.60
CA PHE A 173 1.96 5.49 6.40
C PHE A 173 1.20 5.01 7.65
N ASN A 174 0.95 5.90 8.61
CA ASN A 174 0.41 5.59 9.94
C ASN A 174 1.23 4.51 10.69
N THR A 175 2.56 4.57 10.61
CA THR A 175 3.44 3.51 11.08
C THR A 175 4.60 4.04 11.93
N VAL A 176 4.84 3.38 13.06
CA VAL A 176 6.06 3.51 13.88
C VAL A 176 6.89 2.24 13.72
N HIS A 177 8.19 2.38 13.52
CA HIS A 177 9.15 1.29 13.60
C HIS A 177 9.74 1.24 15.01
N LEU A 178 9.51 0.14 15.71
CA LEU A 178 10.12 -0.15 16.98
C LEU A 178 11.48 -0.81 16.70
N LEU A 179 12.56 -0.10 17.01
CA LEU A 179 13.91 -0.64 16.91
C LEU A 179 14.17 -1.49 18.17
N LEU A 180 14.28 -2.80 17.97
CA LEU A 180 14.48 -3.80 19.00
C LEU A 180 15.96 -4.15 19.08
N THR A 181 16.61 -3.89 20.21
CA THR A 181 18.02 -4.21 20.44
C THR A 181 18.13 -5.22 21.57
N PRO A 182 18.53 -6.49 21.29
CA PRO A 182 18.69 -7.50 22.33
C PRO A 182 19.78 -7.13 23.33
N GLY A 183 19.51 -7.43 24.61
CA GLY A 183 20.49 -7.41 25.69
C GLY A 183 21.10 -8.81 25.90
N ARG A 184 21.52 -9.09 27.15
CA ARG A 184 21.92 -10.44 27.56
C ARG A 184 20.70 -11.35 27.69
N THR A 185 20.90 -12.65 27.54
CA THR A 185 19.84 -13.64 27.77
C THR A 185 19.25 -13.48 29.18
N GLY A 186 17.93 -13.38 29.26
CA GLY A 186 17.17 -13.15 30.50
C GLY A 186 16.92 -11.68 30.82
N GLU A 187 17.58 -10.74 30.15
CA GLU A 187 17.33 -9.30 30.30
C GLU A 187 16.20 -8.80 29.37
N THR A 188 15.56 -7.71 29.75
CA THR A 188 14.64 -7.00 28.85
C THR A 188 15.43 -6.35 27.71
N LEU A 189 15.00 -6.55 26.46
CA LEU A 189 15.65 -5.87 25.33
C LEU A 189 15.33 -4.36 25.33
N THR A 190 16.14 -3.58 24.63
CA THR A 190 15.86 -2.14 24.45
C THR A 190 14.92 -1.93 23.28
N VAL A 191 13.92 -1.04 23.45
CA VAL A 191 12.97 -0.63 22.39
C VAL A 191 13.09 0.88 22.18
N ALA A 192 13.29 1.30 20.93
CA ALA A 192 13.27 2.71 20.55
C ALA A 192 12.25 2.92 19.41
N PRO A 193 11.22 3.78 19.57
CA PRO A 193 10.29 4.12 18.51
C PRO A 193 10.92 5.08 17.49
N VAL A 194 10.71 4.83 16.20
CA VAL A 194 11.17 5.67 15.09
C VAL A 194 10.04 5.82 14.05
N PRO A 195 9.44 7.01 13.91
CA PRO A 195 9.57 8.19 14.79
C PRO A 195 8.94 7.96 16.16
N ALA A 196 9.29 8.77 17.14
CA ALA A 196 8.53 8.84 18.38
C ALA A 196 7.20 9.58 18.13
N LEU A 197 6.23 9.33 19.00
CA LEU A 197 4.92 9.98 18.96
C LEU A 197 4.66 10.68 20.30
N ASP A 198 4.18 11.91 20.22
CA ASP A 198 3.86 12.66 21.43
C ASP A 198 2.78 11.97 22.25
N GLY A 199 2.98 11.88 23.56
CA GLY A 199 2.06 11.25 24.49
C GLY A 199 2.03 9.72 24.49
N LEU A 200 2.64 9.03 23.50
CA LEU A 200 2.68 7.56 23.51
C LEU A 200 3.68 7.02 24.53
N GLN A 201 3.18 6.29 25.53
CA GLN A 201 3.98 5.55 26.50
C GLN A 201 4.27 4.14 25.97
N ILE A 202 5.51 3.66 26.11
CA ILE A 202 5.89 2.28 25.75
C ILE A 202 6.22 1.52 27.03
N ASP A 203 5.40 0.50 27.35
CA ASP A 203 5.64 -0.46 28.43
C ASP A 203 6.26 -1.72 27.80
N ASN A 204 7.60 -1.77 27.83
CA ASN A 204 8.35 -2.84 27.19
C ASN A 204 8.63 -3.98 28.19
N ARG A 205 8.08 -5.16 27.90
CA ARG A 205 8.27 -6.41 28.65
C ARG A 205 8.85 -7.52 27.79
N ILE A 206 9.43 -7.20 26.63
CA ILE A 206 10.03 -8.22 25.76
C ILE A 206 11.38 -8.64 26.37
N THR A 207 11.58 -9.97 26.49
CA THR A 207 12.81 -10.54 27.05
C THR A 207 13.74 -11.07 25.97
N THR A 208 15.04 -10.96 26.20
CA THR A 208 16.06 -11.56 25.34
C THR A 208 16.23 -13.03 25.69
N THR A 209 16.18 -13.92 24.69
CA THR A 209 16.39 -15.38 24.88
C THR A 209 17.65 -15.84 24.16
N GLY A 210 18.11 -17.03 24.50
CA GLY A 210 19.07 -17.77 23.70
C GLY A 210 18.41 -18.45 22.49
N GLY A 211 19.24 -19.02 21.60
CA GLY A 211 18.79 -19.79 20.45
C GLY A 211 18.89 -19.06 19.12
N ARG A 212 18.62 -19.79 18.01
CA ARG A 212 18.76 -19.27 16.66
C ARG A 212 17.64 -18.29 16.30
N CYS A 213 18.00 -17.23 15.60
CA CYS A 213 17.04 -16.29 15.04
C CYS A 213 16.26 -16.94 13.89
N GLN A 214 15.00 -17.32 14.14
CA GLN A 214 14.10 -17.89 13.12
C GLN A 214 12.94 -16.93 12.84
N THR A 215 11.81 -17.17 13.45
CA THR A 215 10.55 -16.41 13.26
C THR A 215 10.26 -15.47 14.43
N TRP A 216 11.27 -14.71 14.86
CA TRP A 216 11.27 -13.85 16.03
C TRP A 216 9.99 -13.01 16.21
N PHE A 217 9.42 -12.51 15.10
CA PHE A 217 8.22 -11.65 15.12
C PHE A 217 6.93 -12.39 15.48
N ARG A 218 6.93 -13.73 15.54
CA ARG A 218 5.76 -14.54 15.92
C ARG A 218 5.58 -14.63 17.43
N ASP A 219 6.68 -14.46 18.15
CA ASP A 219 6.72 -14.56 19.59
C ASP A 219 6.58 -13.20 20.28
N LEU A 220 6.30 -12.15 19.47
CA LEU A 220 6.04 -10.80 19.94
C LEU A 220 4.57 -10.43 19.80
N ASP A 221 4.05 -9.80 20.85
CA ASP A 221 2.71 -9.23 20.87
C ASP A 221 2.72 -7.78 21.37
N ALA A 222 1.72 -7.00 20.91
CA ALA A 222 1.53 -5.62 21.29
C ALA A 222 0.06 -5.34 21.56
N ALA A 223 -0.22 -4.64 22.65
CA ALA A 223 -1.54 -4.16 23.02
C ALA A 223 -1.49 -2.65 23.28
N LEU A 224 -2.54 -1.93 22.86
CA LEU A 224 -2.69 -0.50 23.12
C LEU A 224 -3.87 -0.30 24.06
N ASP A 225 -3.60 0.36 25.19
CA ASP A 225 -4.59 0.74 26.19
C ASP A 225 -4.62 2.26 26.36
N TRP A 226 -5.82 2.82 26.53
CA TRP A 226 -5.99 4.22 26.89
C TRP A 226 -6.06 4.35 28.41
N THR A 227 -5.05 4.94 29.00
CA THR A 227 -4.97 5.16 30.45
C THR A 227 -5.26 6.63 30.79
N PRO A 228 -5.50 6.99 32.07
CA PRO A 228 -5.62 8.38 32.48
C PRO A 228 -4.41 9.25 32.13
N ASP A 229 -3.21 8.63 32.03
CA ASP A 229 -1.96 9.29 31.71
C ASP A 229 -1.67 9.32 30.18
N GLY A 230 -2.61 8.84 29.35
CA GLY A 230 -2.50 8.76 27.91
C GLY A 230 -2.41 7.33 27.36
N PRO A 231 -2.21 7.19 26.03
CA PRO A 231 -2.10 5.90 25.38
C PRO A 231 -0.83 5.16 25.77
N ARG A 232 -0.98 3.88 26.14
CA ARG A 232 0.12 3.00 26.54
C ARG A 232 0.20 1.78 25.61
N LEU A 233 1.33 1.64 24.92
CA LEU A 233 1.64 0.48 24.09
C LEU A 233 2.45 -0.52 24.92
N THR A 234 1.81 -1.60 25.32
CA THR A 234 2.45 -2.71 26.05
C THR A 234 2.99 -3.72 25.06
N LEU A 235 4.30 -4.01 25.16
CA LEU A 235 5.01 -4.94 24.30
C LEU A 235 5.42 -6.17 25.11
N THR A 236 5.07 -7.36 24.65
CA THR A 236 5.34 -8.62 25.35
C THR A 236 5.96 -9.67 24.43
N GLY A 237 6.50 -10.72 25.04
CA GLY A 237 7.09 -11.86 24.31
C GLY A 237 8.60 -11.97 24.49
N SER A 238 9.25 -12.62 23.52
CA SER A 238 10.69 -12.85 23.57
C SER A 238 11.34 -12.84 22.19
N MET A 239 12.65 -12.47 22.16
CA MET A 239 13.44 -12.46 20.93
C MET A 239 14.84 -13.02 21.20
N PRO A 240 15.35 -13.97 20.38
CA PRO A 240 16.70 -14.49 20.53
C PRO A 240 17.77 -13.40 20.31
N ALA A 241 18.83 -13.42 21.13
CA ALA A 241 19.98 -12.52 21.00
C ALA A 241 20.63 -12.61 19.61
N ASP A 242 20.70 -13.81 19.04
CA ASP A 242 21.25 -14.06 17.70
C ASP A 242 20.50 -13.32 16.58
N CYS A 243 19.32 -12.78 16.85
CA CYS A 243 18.61 -11.94 15.90
C CYS A 243 19.34 -10.62 15.62
N GLY A 244 20.13 -10.12 16.57
CA GLY A 244 20.68 -8.78 16.50
C GLY A 244 19.57 -7.73 16.47
N VAL A 245 19.90 -6.52 16.03
CA VAL A 245 18.93 -5.43 15.91
C VAL A 245 17.86 -5.77 14.87
N ARG A 246 16.58 -5.55 15.23
CA ARG A 246 15.41 -5.77 14.34
C ARG A 246 14.46 -4.58 14.41
N GLU A 247 13.73 -4.39 13.34
CA GLU A 247 12.63 -3.41 13.27
C GLU A 247 11.29 -4.13 13.29
N TRP A 248 10.39 -3.66 14.15
CA TRP A 248 9.02 -4.14 14.24
C TRP A 248 8.07 -2.98 13.98
N ALA A 249 7.39 -3.02 12.84
CA ALA A 249 6.44 -1.98 12.45
C ALA A 249 5.09 -2.19 13.16
N VAL A 250 4.58 -1.11 13.77
CA VAL A 250 3.27 -1.06 14.44
C VAL A 250 2.51 0.20 14.03
N SER A 251 1.19 0.13 14.08
CA SER A 251 0.28 1.25 13.81
C SER A 251 -0.60 1.45 15.06
N PRO A 252 -0.13 2.24 16.04
CA PRO A 252 -0.77 2.28 17.34
C PRO A 252 -2.05 3.12 17.38
N PHE A 253 -2.25 4.02 16.40
CA PHE A 253 -3.34 5.00 16.41
C PHE A 253 -4.16 4.96 15.10
N THR A 254 -5.31 5.61 15.12
CA THR A 254 -6.00 6.04 13.90
C THR A 254 -5.09 6.96 13.08
N SER A 255 -5.35 7.13 11.79
CA SER A 255 -4.53 8.03 10.96
C SER A 255 -4.51 9.46 11.50
N ASP A 256 -5.61 9.89 12.08
CA ASP A 256 -5.76 11.22 12.64
C ASP A 256 -4.95 11.38 13.93
N ASP A 257 -5.15 10.52 14.92
CA ASP A 257 -4.40 10.58 16.18
C ASP A 257 -2.89 10.44 15.95
N PHE A 258 -2.50 9.59 15.00
CA PHE A 258 -1.11 9.41 14.59
C PHE A 258 -0.52 10.71 14.04
N ALA A 259 -1.26 11.37 13.13
CA ALA A 259 -0.81 12.61 12.53
C ALA A 259 -0.62 13.70 13.59
N ALA A 260 -1.56 13.82 14.52
CA ALA A 260 -1.46 14.80 15.61
C ALA A 260 -0.25 14.55 16.52
N ALA A 261 -0.04 13.30 16.95
CA ALA A 261 1.08 12.93 17.80
C ALA A 261 2.43 13.09 17.10
N LEU A 262 2.53 12.74 15.81
CA LEU A 262 3.74 12.88 15.02
C LEU A 262 4.13 14.35 14.80
N VAL A 263 3.16 15.20 14.42
CA VAL A 263 3.41 16.63 14.19
C VAL A 263 3.79 17.34 15.50
N ALA A 264 3.12 17.02 16.61
CA ALA A 264 3.44 17.58 17.92
C ALA A 264 4.86 17.23 18.35
N TRP A 265 5.24 15.96 18.22
CA TRP A 265 6.60 15.51 18.52
C TRP A 265 7.64 16.19 17.62
N LEU A 266 7.42 16.17 16.30
CA LEU A 266 8.41 16.67 15.34
C LEU A 266 8.56 18.18 15.38
N TRP A 267 7.47 18.94 15.67
CA TRP A 267 7.53 20.38 15.88
C TRP A 267 8.43 20.73 17.09
N ARG A 268 8.26 20.03 18.20
CA ARG A 268 9.08 20.22 19.42
C ARG A 268 10.54 19.82 19.18
N GLU A 269 10.80 18.68 18.54
CA GLU A 269 12.15 18.24 18.17
C GLU A 269 12.86 19.22 17.25
N SER A 270 12.12 19.92 16.38
CA SER A 270 12.68 21.00 15.54
C SER A 270 12.99 22.29 16.31
N GLY A 271 12.77 22.32 17.62
CA GLY A 271 12.94 23.51 18.47
C GLY A 271 11.78 24.50 18.38
N GLY A 272 10.62 24.08 17.89
CA GLY A 272 9.38 24.86 17.90
C GLY A 272 8.66 24.77 19.26
N SER A 273 7.89 25.82 19.59
CA SER A 273 6.99 25.81 20.75
C SER A 273 5.55 26.09 20.33
N LEU A 274 4.60 25.67 21.13
CA LEU A 274 3.17 25.72 20.84
C LEU A 274 2.41 26.17 22.09
N GLY A 275 1.56 27.20 21.94
CA GLY A 275 0.69 27.68 23.02
C GLY A 275 -0.63 26.91 23.10
N GLY A 276 -1.16 26.47 21.96
CA GLY A 276 -2.32 25.62 21.85
C GLY A 276 -1.95 24.14 21.75
N ARG A 277 -2.64 23.40 20.88
CA ARG A 277 -2.44 21.97 20.66
C ARG A 277 -2.41 21.62 19.17
N VAL A 278 -1.93 20.43 18.81
CA VAL A 278 -2.14 19.85 17.48
C VAL A 278 -3.50 19.15 17.49
N ARG A 279 -4.35 19.49 16.52
CA ARG A 279 -5.71 18.95 16.41
C ARG A 279 -6.19 18.86 14.96
N HIS A 280 -7.20 18.04 14.72
CA HIS A 280 -7.92 18.02 13.45
C HIS A 280 -8.89 19.19 13.33
N GLY A 281 -9.13 19.60 12.08
CA GLY A 281 -10.08 20.65 11.76
C GLY A 281 -9.99 21.07 10.30
N THR A 282 -10.86 21.98 9.89
CA THR A 282 -10.85 22.57 8.57
C THR A 282 -10.12 23.91 8.59
N THR A 283 -9.47 24.21 7.50
CA THR A 283 -8.76 25.49 7.29
C THR A 283 -9.76 26.56 6.89
N PRO A 284 -9.81 27.72 7.57
CA PRO A 284 -10.67 28.80 7.16
C PRO A 284 -10.20 29.42 5.84
N ASP A 285 -11.14 29.93 5.04
CA ASP A 285 -10.85 30.58 3.75
C ASP A 285 -9.96 31.81 3.91
N THR A 286 -9.95 32.41 5.10
CA THR A 286 -9.14 33.60 5.44
C THR A 286 -7.67 33.25 5.74
N ALA A 287 -7.33 31.96 5.91
CA ALA A 287 -5.96 31.55 6.18
C ALA A 287 -5.06 31.77 4.96
N ALA A 288 -4.00 32.55 5.15
CA ALA A 288 -3.05 32.86 4.08
C ALA A 288 -2.08 31.70 3.85
N THR A 289 -1.87 31.32 2.60
CA THR A 289 -0.88 30.31 2.23
C THR A 289 0.53 30.82 2.48
N LEU A 290 1.29 30.11 3.29
CA LEU A 290 2.70 30.37 3.54
C LEU A 290 3.57 29.76 2.41
N PHE A 291 3.33 28.48 2.11
CA PHE A 291 3.93 27.77 0.98
C PHE A 291 3.20 26.45 0.73
N GLU A 292 3.57 25.81 -0.36
CA GLU A 292 3.15 24.47 -0.73
C GLU A 292 4.34 23.49 -0.75
N HIS A 293 4.07 22.27 -0.34
CA HIS A 293 4.97 21.11 -0.49
C HIS A 293 4.38 20.17 -1.51
N VAL A 294 5.13 19.90 -2.57
CA VAL A 294 4.75 18.98 -3.64
C VAL A 294 5.32 17.60 -3.34
N SER A 295 4.50 16.57 -3.44
CA SER A 295 4.87 15.17 -3.24
C SER A 295 5.78 14.64 -4.35
N PRO A 296 6.38 13.46 -4.18
CA PRO A 296 6.83 12.63 -5.30
C PRO A 296 5.68 12.27 -6.24
N SER A 297 6.01 11.78 -7.41
CA SER A 297 5.07 11.45 -8.47
C SER A 297 4.20 10.21 -8.16
N SER A 298 3.10 10.08 -8.90
CA SER A 298 2.26 8.87 -8.88
C SER A 298 3.03 7.61 -9.29
N ALA A 299 4.02 7.73 -10.19
CA ALA A 299 4.89 6.60 -10.55
C ALA A 299 5.69 6.11 -9.32
N GLU A 300 6.22 7.03 -8.51
CA GLU A 300 6.92 6.67 -7.26
C GLU A 300 5.95 6.08 -6.24
N ALA A 301 4.74 6.61 -6.12
CA ALA A 301 3.72 6.06 -5.23
C ALA A 301 3.30 4.63 -5.65
N VAL A 302 3.11 4.39 -6.94
CA VAL A 302 2.84 3.06 -7.51
C VAL A 302 4.02 2.11 -7.26
N ARG A 303 5.26 2.59 -7.38
CA ARG A 303 6.46 1.81 -7.07
C ARG A 303 6.50 1.38 -5.60
N GLU A 304 6.32 2.30 -4.66
CA GLU A 304 6.29 2.00 -3.24
C GLU A 304 5.14 1.04 -2.89
N MET A 305 3.94 1.28 -3.44
CA MET A 305 2.79 0.40 -3.29
C MET A 305 3.09 -1.03 -3.72
N ASN A 306 3.67 -1.24 -4.89
CA ASN A 306 3.87 -2.56 -5.47
C ASN A 306 5.08 -3.29 -4.89
N LYS A 307 6.22 -2.62 -4.71
CA LYS A 307 7.47 -3.19 -4.16
C LYS A 307 7.26 -3.74 -2.75
N TRP A 308 6.59 -2.97 -1.87
CA TRP A 308 6.38 -3.33 -0.48
C TRP A 308 4.98 -3.87 -0.21
N SER A 309 4.13 -3.88 -1.22
CA SER A 309 2.73 -4.32 -1.11
C SER A 309 1.92 -3.50 -0.09
N SER A 310 2.18 -2.19 -0.01
CA SER A 310 1.52 -1.30 0.94
C SER A 310 0.02 -1.21 0.66
N ASN A 311 -0.80 -1.55 1.67
CA ASN A 311 -2.26 -1.48 1.56
C ASN A 311 -2.74 -0.04 1.70
N VAL A 312 -2.16 0.73 2.63
CA VAL A 312 -2.57 2.12 2.85
C VAL A 312 -2.28 2.98 1.62
N ILE A 313 -1.14 2.80 0.94
CA ILE A 313 -0.85 3.49 -0.32
C ILE A 313 -1.88 3.09 -1.40
N ALA A 314 -2.23 1.79 -1.49
CA ALA A 314 -3.22 1.34 -2.48
C ALA A 314 -4.61 1.97 -2.24
N GLN A 315 -5.06 2.04 -1.00
CA GLN A 315 -6.30 2.70 -0.62
C GLN A 315 -6.24 4.21 -0.88
N GLN A 316 -5.11 4.84 -0.56
CA GLN A 316 -4.87 6.27 -0.80
C GLN A 316 -4.96 6.62 -2.29
N LEU A 317 -4.30 5.82 -3.15
CA LEU A 317 -4.34 5.97 -4.59
C LEU A 317 -5.76 5.73 -5.16
N LEU A 318 -6.47 4.74 -4.63
CA LEU A 318 -7.85 4.49 -5.02
C LEU A 318 -8.77 5.66 -4.62
N ALA A 319 -8.61 6.19 -3.40
CA ALA A 319 -9.36 7.37 -2.95
C ALA A 319 -9.07 8.60 -3.82
N THR A 320 -7.81 8.79 -4.25
CA THR A 320 -7.42 9.86 -5.17
C THR A 320 -8.16 9.76 -6.51
N LEU A 321 -8.33 8.55 -7.07
CA LEU A 321 -9.14 8.33 -8.28
C LEU A 321 -10.60 8.73 -8.08
N GLY A 322 -11.11 8.58 -6.85
CA GLY A 322 -12.47 8.97 -6.50
C GLY A 322 -12.64 10.46 -6.17
N ALA A 323 -11.55 11.20 -5.97
CA ALA A 323 -11.58 12.61 -5.57
C ALA A 323 -12.18 13.53 -6.66
N ASP A 324 -12.05 13.15 -7.93
CA ASP A 324 -12.66 13.87 -9.06
C ASP A 324 -14.19 13.70 -9.15
N GLN A 325 -14.80 12.92 -8.23
CA GLN A 325 -16.25 12.72 -8.16
C GLN A 325 -16.85 13.65 -7.07
N PRO A 326 -17.36 14.85 -7.42
CA PRO A 326 -17.69 15.88 -6.43
C PRO A 326 -18.80 15.46 -5.45
N ASP A 327 -19.72 14.60 -5.89
CA ASP A 327 -20.87 14.14 -5.10
C ASP A 327 -20.59 12.85 -4.31
N ALA A 328 -19.37 12.27 -4.41
CA ALA A 328 -19.05 11.05 -3.71
C ALA A 328 -18.88 11.29 -2.20
N SER A 329 -19.74 10.70 -1.39
CA SER A 329 -19.57 10.64 0.07
C SER A 329 -18.52 9.61 0.51
N ASP A 330 -18.22 8.64 -0.35
CA ASP A 330 -17.20 7.60 -0.19
C ASP A 330 -16.30 7.59 -1.43
N MET A 331 -15.12 8.20 -1.29
CA MET A 331 -14.14 8.29 -2.37
C MET A 331 -13.41 6.97 -2.64
N LEU A 332 -13.39 6.01 -1.71
CA LEU A 332 -12.88 4.67 -2.00
C LEU A 332 -13.82 3.93 -2.95
N ALA A 333 -15.10 3.92 -2.66
CA ALA A 333 -16.11 3.29 -3.54
C ALA A 333 -16.17 4.00 -4.90
N ALA A 334 -16.08 5.32 -4.93
CA ALA A 334 -16.00 6.10 -6.18
C ALA A 334 -14.75 5.74 -6.98
N GLY A 335 -13.60 5.67 -6.34
CA GLY A 335 -12.33 5.28 -6.98
C GLY A 335 -12.35 3.86 -7.53
N ALA A 336 -13.02 2.93 -6.86
CA ALA A 336 -13.19 1.56 -7.35
C ALA A 336 -14.01 1.54 -8.66
N ARG A 337 -15.08 2.37 -8.76
CA ARG A 337 -15.84 2.53 -10.01
C ARG A 337 -14.99 3.15 -11.12
N VAL A 338 -14.29 4.26 -10.83
CA VAL A 338 -13.40 4.92 -11.79
C VAL A 338 -12.31 3.95 -12.28
N ALA A 339 -11.73 3.14 -11.41
CA ALA A 339 -10.75 2.14 -11.80
C ALA A 339 -11.34 1.08 -12.73
N ALA A 340 -12.53 0.55 -12.43
CA ALA A 340 -13.21 -0.42 -13.29
C ALA A 340 -13.58 0.18 -14.67
N GLU A 341 -14.09 1.41 -14.71
CA GLU A 341 -14.38 2.16 -15.93
C GLU A 341 -13.11 2.40 -16.75
N THR A 342 -12.00 2.73 -16.11
CA THR A 342 -10.70 2.94 -16.76
C THR A 342 -10.22 1.66 -17.45
N LEU A 343 -10.34 0.50 -16.78
CA LEU A 343 -10.02 -0.79 -17.40
C LEU A 343 -10.93 -1.08 -18.61
N ALA A 344 -12.23 -0.89 -18.44
CA ALA A 344 -13.20 -1.12 -19.51
C ALA A 344 -12.93 -0.24 -20.74
N ALA A 345 -12.62 1.06 -20.52
CA ALA A 345 -12.26 1.99 -21.58
C ALA A 345 -10.96 1.61 -22.30
N ALA A 346 -10.04 0.94 -21.60
CA ALA A 346 -8.81 0.39 -22.18
C ALA A 346 -9.02 -0.97 -22.88
N GLY A 347 -10.27 -1.48 -22.98
CA GLY A 347 -10.60 -2.76 -23.59
C GLY A 347 -10.28 -3.97 -22.73
N ILE A 348 -10.00 -3.80 -21.43
CA ILE A 348 -9.70 -4.87 -20.50
C ILE A 348 -11.01 -5.43 -19.94
N PRO A 349 -11.26 -6.76 -20.00
CA PRO A 349 -12.48 -7.37 -19.48
C PRO A 349 -12.64 -7.14 -17.96
N THR A 350 -13.81 -6.70 -17.52
CA THR A 350 -14.11 -6.41 -16.11
C THR A 350 -15.12 -7.36 -15.46
N GLN A 351 -15.54 -8.40 -16.18
CA GLN A 351 -16.49 -9.38 -15.66
C GLN A 351 -15.91 -10.09 -14.42
N GLY A 352 -16.65 -10.04 -13.31
CA GLY A 352 -16.22 -10.63 -12.04
C GLY A 352 -15.13 -9.85 -11.30
N LEU A 353 -14.84 -8.62 -11.73
CA LEU A 353 -13.94 -7.72 -11.02
C LEU A 353 -14.65 -7.06 -9.84
N ILE A 354 -14.11 -7.24 -8.64
CA ILE A 354 -14.51 -6.55 -7.41
C ILE A 354 -13.24 -5.99 -6.77
N LEU A 355 -13.03 -4.67 -6.83
CA LEU A 355 -11.85 -4.03 -6.28
C LEU A 355 -11.93 -3.88 -4.77
N ASP A 356 -13.12 -3.63 -4.22
CA ASP A 356 -13.35 -3.29 -2.82
C ASP A 356 -12.51 -2.04 -2.44
N ASN A 357 -11.41 -2.22 -1.72
CA ASN A 357 -10.51 -1.16 -1.27
C ASN A 357 -9.22 -0.98 -2.12
N GLY A 358 -9.11 -1.64 -3.27
CA GLY A 358 -7.96 -1.54 -4.18
C GLY A 358 -6.66 -2.19 -3.69
N SER A 359 -6.56 -2.57 -2.42
CA SER A 359 -5.35 -3.17 -1.86
C SER A 359 -5.31 -4.70 -1.99
N GLY A 360 -6.48 -5.33 -2.14
CA GLY A 360 -6.66 -6.78 -2.08
C GLY A 360 -6.60 -7.36 -0.67
N LEU A 361 -6.54 -6.53 0.38
CA LEU A 361 -6.83 -6.93 1.75
C LEU A 361 -8.35 -6.97 1.92
N SER A 362 -8.96 -7.99 1.36
CA SER A 362 -10.41 -8.12 1.25
C SER A 362 -10.82 -9.57 1.12
N ARG A 363 -11.97 -9.93 1.70
CA ARG A 363 -12.56 -11.27 1.54
C ARG A 363 -13.43 -11.38 0.31
N ILE A 364 -13.92 -10.25 -0.21
CA ILE A 364 -14.83 -10.18 -1.36
C ILE A 364 -14.13 -9.79 -2.66
N ALA A 365 -12.91 -9.24 -2.61
CA ALA A 365 -12.16 -8.87 -3.80
C ALA A 365 -11.99 -10.06 -4.74
N SER A 366 -12.22 -9.84 -6.02
CA SER A 366 -12.08 -10.87 -7.04
C SER A 366 -11.64 -10.30 -8.38
N VAL A 367 -10.93 -11.11 -9.16
CA VAL A 367 -10.51 -10.82 -10.53
C VAL A 367 -10.23 -12.13 -11.26
N ARG A 368 -10.42 -12.15 -12.57
CA ARG A 368 -10.10 -13.28 -13.43
C ARG A 368 -8.61 -13.26 -13.82
N ALA A 369 -8.02 -14.43 -14.03
CA ALA A 369 -6.62 -14.50 -14.46
C ALA A 369 -6.42 -13.95 -15.88
N ASP A 370 -7.38 -14.15 -16.79
CA ASP A 370 -7.36 -13.55 -18.13
C ASP A 370 -7.53 -12.03 -18.12
N THR A 371 -8.31 -11.47 -17.18
CA THR A 371 -8.37 -10.01 -16.95
C THR A 371 -7.01 -9.45 -16.57
N LEU A 372 -6.28 -10.12 -15.64
CA LEU A 372 -4.93 -9.71 -15.28
C LEU A 372 -3.95 -9.85 -16.44
N GLY A 373 -4.09 -10.90 -17.26
CA GLY A 373 -3.32 -11.08 -18.50
C GLY A 373 -3.55 -9.93 -19.48
N ALA A 374 -4.82 -9.62 -19.78
CA ALA A 374 -5.18 -8.49 -20.65
C ALA A 374 -4.65 -7.14 -20.09
N LEU A 375 -4.74 -6.92 -18.77
CA LEU A 375 -4.19 -5.73 -18.13
C LEU A 375 -2.68 -5.61 -18.35
N LEU A 376 -1.93 -6.69 -18.14
CA LEU A 376 -0.48 -6.71 -18.32
C LEU A 376 -0.10 -6.45 -19.79
N LEU A 377 -0.76 -7.10 -20.74
CA LEU A 377 -0.55 -6.87 -22.17
C LEU A 377 -0.86 -5.43 -22.57
N THR A 378 -1.96 -4.85 -22.08
CA THR A 378 -2.32 -3.46 -22.35
C THR A 378 -1.31 -2.50 -21.73
N ALA A 379 -0.88 -2.74 -20.48
CA ALA A 379 0.13 -1.92 -19.80
C ALA A 379 1.48 -1.92 -20.56
N TRP A 380 1.86 -3.06 -21.15
CA TRP A 380 3.07 -3.16 -21.96
C TRP A 380 3.07 -2.25 -23.18
N GLN A 381 1.90 -1.93 -23.72
CA GLN A 381 1.74 -1.07 -24.90
C GLN A 381 1.60 0.42 -24.54
N ARG A 382 1.58 0.78 -23.27
CA ARG A 382 1.40 2.17 -22.84
C ARG A 382 2.73 2.94 -22.79
N PRO A 383 2.72 4.27 -23.04
CA PRO A 383 3.92 5.10 -22.91
C PRO A 383 4.57 5.05 -21.50
N TRP A 384 3.76 4.78 -20.47
CA TRP A 384 4.19 4.64 -19.06
C TRP A 384 4.53 3.20 -18.66
N MET A 385 4.72 2.30 -19.63
CA MET A 385 5.11 0.91 -19.37
C MET A 385 6.37 0.78 -18.49
N PRO A 386 7.44 1.58 -18.70
CA PRO A 386 8.65 1.47 -17.88
C PRO A 386 8.38 1.67 -16.39
N GLU A 387 7.55 2.66 -16.02
CA GLU A 387 7.16 2.95 -14.64
C GLU A 387 6.36 1.79 -14.05
N PHE A 388 5.44 1.21 -14.82
CA PHE A 388 4.64 0.08 -14.37
C PHE A 388 5.48 -1.18 -14.13
N VAL A 389 6.37 -1.54 -15.06
CA VAL A 389 7.23 -2.72 -14.95
C VAL A 389 8.24 -2.55 -13.81
N SER A 390 8.89 -1.38 -13.73
CA SER A 390 9.88 -1.09 -12.67
C SER A 390 9.27 -1.04 -11.26
N ALA A 391 7.98 -0.77 -11.16
CA ALA A 391 7.24 -0.82 -9.89
C ALA A 391 7.08 -2.24 -9.34
N LEU A 392 7.17 -3.27 -10.16
CA LEU A 392 7.04 -4.67 -9.73
C LEU A 392 8.31 -5.15 -9.02
N SER A 393 8.15 -6.10 -8.09
CA SER A 393 9.29 -6.73 -7.41
C SER A 393 10.06 -7.62 -8.35
N LEU A 394 11.39 -7.50 -8.34
CA LEU A 394 12.28 -8.35 -9.14
C LEU A 394 12.59 -9.64 -8.35
N ALA A 395 12.25 -10.78 -8.94
CA ALA A 395 12.35 -12.08 -8.28
C ALA A 395 13.77 -12.39 -7.83
N GLY A 396 13.93 -12.76 -6.56
CA GLY A 396 15.22 -13.05 -5.92
C GLY A 396 16.05 -11.83 -5.56
N ILE A 397 15.63 -10.59 -5.94
CA ILE A 397 16.44 -9.38 -5.80
C ILE A 397 15.82 -8.40 -4.80
N ASP A 398 14.58 -7.95 -5.03
CA ASP A 398 13.98 -6.89 -4.23
C ASP A 398 12.52 -7.10 -3.81
N GLY A 399 12.01 -6.17 -3.02
CA GLY A 399 10.63 -6.08 -2.60
C GLY A 399 10.10 -7.38 -1.97
N THR A 400 8.83 -7.64 -2.18
CA THR A 400 8.17 -8.86 -1.65
C THR A 400 8.57 -10.15 -2.37
N ALA A 401 9.29 -10.04 -3.50
CA ALA A 401 9.80 -11.19 -4.25
C ALA A 401 11.27 -11.53 -3.95
N ARG A 402 11.96 -10.78 -3.06
CA ARG A 402 13.39 -10.96 -2.75
C ARG A 402 13.78 -12.38 -2.36
N LYS A 403 12.89 -13.13 -1.72
CA LYS A 403 13.13 -14.52 -1.30
C LYS A 403 12.40 -15.55 -2.17
N ARG A 404 11.90 -15.15 -3.35
CA ARG A 404 11.14 -16.02 -4.24
C ARG A 404 11.94 -16.36 -5.49
N LEU A 405 11.71 -17.55 -6.02
CA LEU A 405 12.31 -18.03 -7.26
C LEU A 405 13.86 -18.08 -7.25
N ASN A 406 14.46 -18.10 -6.05
CA ASN A 406 15.89 -18.29 -5.90
C ASN A 406 16.30 -19.66 -6.48
N GLY A 407 17.39 -19.69 -7.26
CA GLY A 407 17.87 -20.89 -7.92
C GLY A 407 17.03 -21.36 -9.11
N SER A 408 16.01 -20.60 -9.51
CA SER A 408 15.23 -20.85 -10.73
C SER A 408 15.74 -19.99 -11.90
N PRO A 409 15.46 -20.36 -13.17
CA PRO A 409 15.77 -19.52 -14.34
C PRO A 409 15.08 -18.14 -14.32
N ALA A 410 14.05 -17.94 -13.51
CA ALA A 410 13.35 -16.68 -13.36
C ALA A 410 14.00 -15.70 -12.34
N HIS A 411 15.05 -16.12 -11.63
CA HIS A 411 15.80 -15.26 -10.72
C HIS A 411 16.39 -14.07 -11.47
N GLY A 412 16.09 -12.86 -11.02
CA GLY A 412 16.51 -11.61 -11.66
C GLY A 412 15.88 -11.34 -13.05
N ARG A 413 14.91 -12.17 -13.48
CA ARG A 413 14.27 -12.07 -14.80
C ARG A 413 12.76 -11.92 -14.76
N ALA A 414 12.15 -12.01 -13.57
CA ALA A 414 10.72 -11.88 -13.40
C ALA A 414 10.39 -10.63 -12.57
N HIS A 415 9.61 -9.73 -13.15
CA HIS A 415 9.01 -8.57 -12.51
C HIS A 415 7.60 -8.94 -12.07
N ILE A 416 7.37 -9.12 -10.77
CA ILE A 416 6.14 -9.74 -10.27
C ILE A 416 5.53 -8.98 -9.10
N LYS A 417 4.18 -8.97 -9.06
CA LYS A 417 3.41 -8.64 -7.89
C LYS A 417 2.93 -9.92 -7.20
N THR A 418 3.16 -10.03 -5.91
CA THR A 418 2.74 -11.18 -5.11
C THR A 418 1.48 -10.86 -4.30
N GLY A 419 0.64 -11.87 -4.05
CA GLY A 419 -0.53 -11.82 -3.18
C GLY A 419 -0.53 -12.98 -2.18
N THR A 420 -0.90 -12.69 -0.93
CA THR A 420 -0.98 -13.68 0.13
C THR A 420 -2.06 -13.29 1.14
N LEU A 421 -3.05 -14.15 1.33
CA LEU A 421 -3.99 -14.16 2.45
C LEU A 421 -4.10 -15.58 2.99
N ASN A 422 -4.80 -15.78 4.11
CA ASN A 422 -5.16 -17.12 4.53
C ASN A 422 -6.00 -17.80 3.44
N GLY A 423 -5.54 -18.98 2.97
CA GLY A 423 -6.17 -19.73 1.90
C GLY A 423 -5.92 -19.17 0.49
N VAL A 424 -5.16 -18.09 0.30
CA VAL A 424 -4.92 -17.48 -1.01
C VAL A 424 -3.44 -17.27 -1.27
N ARG A 425 -3.01 -17.67 -2.47
CA ARG A 425 -1.69 -17.34 -3.03
C ARG A 425 -1.87 -16.91 -4.47
N ALA A 426 -1.30 -15.76 -4.84
CA ALA A 426 -1.37 -15.22 -6.17
C ALA A 426 -0.05 -14.59 -6.60
N MET A 427 0.18 -14.56 -7.91
CA MET A 427 1.33 -13.91 -8.53
C MET A 427 0.93 -13.51 -9.95
N ALA A 428 1.28 -12.29 -10.37
CA ALA A 428 1.14 -11.85 -11.75
C ALA A 428 2.26 -10.85 -12.10
N GLY A 429 2.59 -10.72 -13.38
CA GLY A 429 3.64 -9.84 -13.87
C GLY A 429 4.30 -10.37 -15.14
N TYR A 430 5.51 -9.94 -15.39
CA TYR A 430 6.28 -10.27 -16.59
C TYR A 430 7.48 -11.16 -16.25
N VAL A 431 7.83 -12.01 -17.15
CA VAL A 431 9.05 -12.83 -17.07
C VAL A 431 9.73 -12.85 -18.42
N LEU A 432 11.04 -12.58 -18.45
CA LEU A 432 11.84 -12.78 -19.62
C LEU A 432 12.00 -14.28 -19.88
N ASP A 433 11.73 -14.72 -21.09
CA ASP A 433 11.97 -16.09 -21.50
C ASP A 433 13.47 -16.36 -21.73
N ARG A 434 13.81 -17.51 -22.35
CA ARG A 434 15.22 -17.86 -22.59
C ARG A 434 15.90 -17.00 -23.67
N ASN A 435 15.10 -16.34 -24.50
CA ASN A 435 15.57 -15.53 -25.61
C ASN A 435 15.66 -14.04 -25.28
N GLY A 436 15.10 -13.61 -24.12
CA GLY A 436 15.13 -12.23 -23.65
C GLY A 436 13.78 -11.55 -23.62
#